data_05378205664dcc3c197d9177ae2134a7
#
_entry.id   05378205664dcc3c197d9177ae2134a7
#
_cell.length_a   1.000
_cell.length_b   1.000
_cell.length_c   1.000
_cell.angle_alpha   90.00
_cell.angle_beta   90.00
_cell.angle_gamma   90.00
#
_symmetry.space_group_name_H-M   'P 1'
#
loop_
_entity.id
_entity.type
_entity.pdbx_description
1 polymer ?
#
loop_
_entity_poly.entity_id
_entity_poly.type
_entity_poly.pdbx_seq_one_letter_code
_entity_poly.pdbx_strand_id
1 'polypeptide(L)'
;LLNTEVTNISRNSLDKIQLETRSVKKNEIFTSNHVFNCTYSSLNQVNKEKLSTTAKLKHEITEIALIEAPKSLANIGVTVMDGPFFSYLPFSKKFTHSISHVRYTPHIQWDDASNIDPINILKNYEKSSRVNRMIRDASRYLPLISKSNYIESLFEIKTILSKNDNDDGRPILFESNKLLPGYYSVLGGKIDNIYDILEKVDELFI
;
A
#
# COMPACT_ATOMS: atom_id res chain seq x y z
N LEU A 1 -10.46 9.20 13.22
CA LEU A 1 -11.68 9.54 12.46
C LEU A 1 -11.79 8.62 11.26
N LEU A 2 -12.92 7.91 11.13
CA LEU A 2 -13.20 7.08 9.97
C LEU A 2 -14.00 7.89 8.93
N ASN A 3 -13.87 7.53 7.64
CA ASN A 3 -14.59 8.15 6.53
C ASN A 3 -14.41 9.69 6.49
N THR A 4 -13.18 10.12 6.76
CA THR A 4 -12.81 11.53 6.79
C THR A 4 -11.64 11.77 5.87
N GLU A 5 -11.82 12.63 4.89
CA GLU A 5 -10.80 13.00 3.90
C GLU A 5 -10.11 14.30 4.35
N VAL A 6 -8.80 14.34 4.26
CA VAL A 6 -8.04 15.59 4.39
C VAL A 6 -8.05 16.29 3.02
N THR A 7 -8.67 17.46 2.97
CA THR A 7 -8.85 18.21 1.71
C THR A 7 -7.80 19.30 1.51
N ASN A 8 -7.25 19.84 2.59
CA ASN A 8 -6.22 20.86 2.55
C ASN A 8 -5.32 20.79 3.78
N ILE A 9 -4.05 21.15 3.59
CA ILE A 9 -3.06 21.30 4.66
C ILE A 9 -2.34 22.62 4.46
N SER A 10 -2.30 23.44 5.49
CA SER A 10 -1.71 24.78 5.45
C SER A 10 -1.13 25.16 6.82
N ARG A 11 -0.48 26.33 6.92
CA ARG A 11 -0.07 26.92 8.19
C ARG A 11 -1.05 28.01 8.57
N ASN A 12 -1.50 28.03 9.81
CA ASN A 12 -2.40 29.06 10.33
C ASN A 12 -1.62 30.26 10.91
N SER A 13 -2.35 31.30 11.36
CA SER A 13 -1.78 32.52 11.94
C SER A 13 -1.07 32.32 13.28
N LEU A 14 -1.25 31.17 13.93
CA LEU A 14 -0.58 30.79 15.19
C LEU A 14 0.65 29.90 14.94
N ASP A 15 1.13 29.87 13.71
CA ASP A 15 2.29 29.06 13.27
C ASP A 15 2.11 27.53 13.47
N LYS A 16 0.84 27.04 13.51
CA LYS A 16 0.51 25.62 13.58
C LYS A 16 0.09 25.08 12.22
N ILE A 17 0.33 23.81 11.98
CA ILE A 17 -0.19 23.13 10.81
C ILE A 17 -1.70 22.94 11.00
N GLN A 18 -2.48 23.37 10.02
CA GLN A 18 -3.92 23.24 9.97
C GLN A 18 -4.31 22.23 8.89
N LEU A 19 -5.15 21.26 9.26
CA LEU A 19 -5.74 20.27 8.36
C LEU A 19 -7.24 20.57 8.24
N GLU A 20 -7.69 20.80 7.01
CA GLU A 20 -9.10 20.88 6.70
C GLU A 20 -9.60 19.51 6.26
N THR A 21 -10.68 19.05 6.85
CA THR A 21 -11.21 17.71 6.61
C THR A 21 -12.66 17.76 6.19
N ARG A 22 -13.03 16.77 5.38
CA ARG A 22 -14.40 16.57 4.90
C ARG A 22 -14.87 15.16 5.23
N SER A 23 -16.04 15.05 5.82
CA SER A 23 -16.73 13.78 6.03
C SER A 23 -18.20 13.91 5.61
N VAL A 24 -18.92 12.78 5.58
CA VAL A 24 -20.36 12.77 5.27
C VAL A 24 -21.18 13.60 6.29
N LYS A 25 -20.71 13.68 7.54
CA LYS A 25 -21.45 14.33 8.63
C LYS A 25 -21.06 15.79 8.84
N LYS A 26 -19.79 16.14 8.68
CA LYS A 26 -19.27 17.48 8.97
C LYS A 26 -17.90 17.73 8.34
N ASN A 27 -17.60 19.01 8.16
CA ASN A 27 -16.25 19.47 7.89
C ASN A 27 -15.62 19.91 9.21
N GLU A 28 -14.37 19.58 9.45
CA GLU A 28 -13.64 19.90 10.66
C GLU A 28 -12.26 20.45 10.33
N ILE A 29 -11.73 21.24 11.25
CA ILE A 29 -10.38 21.77 11.19
C ILE A 29 -9.62 21.26 12.40
N PHE A 30 -8.46 20.66 12.14
CA PHE A 30 -7.52 20.21 13.16
C PHE A 30 -6.25 21.04 13.08
N THR A 31 -5.63 21.30 14.23
CA THR A 31 -4.34 22.00 14.29
C THR A 31 -3.33 21.19 15.09
N SER A 32 -2.08 21.17 14.62
CA SER A 32 -0.99 20.45 15.28
C SER A 32 0.36 21.12 15.01
N ASN A 33 1.34 20.84 15.84
CA ASN A 33 2.74 21.22 15.58
C ASN A 33 3.40 20.26 14.60
N HIS A 34 2.99 18.98 14.63
CA HIS A 34 3.53 17.91 13.77
C HIS A 34 2.40 17.17 13.07
N VAL A 35 2.59 16.84 11.80
CA VAL A 35 1.68 16.05 10.97
C VAL A 35 2.48 14.99 10.20
N PHE A 36 2.10 13.73 10.37
CA PHE A 36 2.68 12.60 9.66
C PHE A 36 1.70 12.12 8.59
N ASN A 37 2.08 12.30 7.34
CA ASN A 37 1.32 11.79 6.21
C ASN A 37 1.70 10.34 5.94
N CYS A 38 0.83 9.42 6.35
CA CYS A 38 0.96 7.97 6.19
C CYS A 38 -0.07 7.42 5.19
N THR A 39 -0.48 8.20 4.19
CA THR A 39 -1.56 7.85 3.26
C THR A 39 -1.14 6.89 2.14
N TYR A 40 0.08 6.37 2.18
CA TYR A 40 0.61 5.35 1.28
C TYR A 40 0.49 5.71 -0.20
N SER A 41 -0.43 5.11 -0.96
CA SER A 41 -0.62 5.39 -2.39
C SER A 41 -1.14 6.81 -2.67
N SER A 42 -1.69 7.48 -1.65
CA SER A 42 -2.17 8.86 -1.75
C SER A 42 -1.19 9.89 -1.17
N LEU A 43 0.07 9.52 -0.95
CA LEU A 43 1.08 10.34 -0.27
C LEU A 43 1.22 11.74 -0.89
N ASN A 44 1.15 11.85 -2.21
CA ASN A 44 1.29 13.09 -2.97
C ASN A 44 -0.07 13.68 -3.43
N GLN A 45 -1.21 13.25 -2.85
CA GLN A 45 -2.52 13.69 -3.33
C GLN A 45 -3.05 14.96 -2.67
N VAL A 46 -2.57 15.31 -1.46
CA VAL A 46 -2.97 16.54 -0.76
C VAL A 46 -1.95 17.65 -1.03
N ASN A 47 -2.41 18.82 -1.50
CA ASN A 47 -1.57 19.97 -1.85
C ASN A 47 -0.36 19.58 -2.72
N LYS A 48 -0.61 18.89 -3.83
CA LYS A 48 0.38 18.27 -4.72
C LYS A 48 1.57 19.16 -5.07
N GLU A 49 1.33 20.45 -5.30
CA GLU A 49 2.39 21.40 -5.68
C GLU A 49 3.36 21.75 -4.54
N LYS A 50 2.90 21.68 -3.28
CA LYS A 50 3.66 22.17 -2.12
C LYS A 50 4.13 21.07 -1.20
N LEU A 51 3.38 19.97 -1.08
CA LEU A 51 3.60 18.94 -0.07
C LEU A 51 4.02 17.59 -0.64
N SER A 52 4.19 17.48 -1.97
CA SER A 52 4.71 16.25 -2.58
C SER A 52 6.13 15.93 -2.11
N THR A 53 6.43 14.65 -2.00
CA THR A 53 7.78 14.18 -1.67
C THR A 53 8.76 14.51 -2.80
N THR A 54 10.03 14.66 -2.46
CA THR A 54 11.11 14.76 -3.45
C THR A 54 11.49 13.40 -4.02
N ALA A 55 11.16 12.33 -3.32
CA ALA A 55 11.38 10.96 -3.77
C ALA A 55 10.38 10.58 -4.87
N LYS A 56 10.89 9.99 -5.94
CA LYS A 56 10.05 9.46 -7.02
C LYS A 56 9.33 8.20 -6.55
N LEU A 57 8.01 8.20 -6.71
CA LEU A 57 7.15 7.06 -6.39
C LEU A 57 6.71 6.34 -7.66
N LYS A 58 6.52 5.05 -7.54
CA LYS A 58 5.93 4.19 -8.55
C LYS A 58 4.76 3.44 -7.95
N HIS A 59 3.68 3.35 -8.69
CA HIS A 59 2.47 2.65 -8.30
C HIS A 59 2.25 1.41 -9.15
N GLU A 60 1.60 0.43 -8.55
CA GLU A 60 1.26 -0.83 -9.19
C GLU A 60 -0.11 -1.29 -8.70
N ILE A 61 -1.04 -1.62 -9.61
CA ILE A 61 -2.23 -2.39 -9.21
C ILE A 61 -1.80 -3.83 -9.02
N THR A 62 -2.05 -4.36 -7.83
CA THR A 62 -1.76 -5.73 -7.43
C THR A 62 -3.02 -6.51 -7.13
N GLU A 63 -3.01 -7.80 -7.45
CA GLU A 63 -4.06 -8.75 -7.13
C GLU A 63 -3.60 -9.74 -6.07
N ILE A 64 -4.43 -9.92 -5.03
CA ILE A 64 -4.35 -11.06 -4.14
C ILE A 64 -5.65 -11.85 -4.32
N ALA A 65 -5.57 -13.06 -4.86
CA ALA A 65 -6.76 -13.87 -5.03
C ALA A 65 -7.07 -14.67 -3.76
N LEU A 66 -8.34 -14.71 -3.40
CA LEU A 66 -8.86 -15.53 -2.30
C LEU A 66 -9.44 -16.83 -2.86
N ILE A 67 -9.02 -17.92 -2.26
CA ILE A 67 -9.38 -19.27 -2.69
C ILE A 67 -9.82 -20.10 -1.48
N GLU A 68 -10.75 -21.02 -1.71
CA GLU A 68 -11.10 -22.05 -0.74
C GLU A 68 -10.09 -23.18 -0.83
N ALA A 69 -9.38 -23.40 0.28
CA ALA A 69 -8.33 -24.42 0.38
C ALA A 69 -8.91 -25.84 0.48
N PRO A 70 -8.25 -26.84 -0.13
CA PRO A 70 -8.50 -28.25 0.21
C PRO A 70 -8.30 -28.48 1.72
N LYS A 71 -9.10 -29.38 2.29
CA LYS A 71 -9.06 -29.69 3.75
C LYS A 71 -7.62 -30.00 4.25
N SER A 72 -6.83 -30.69 3.44
CA SER A 72 -5.45 -31.05 3.76
C SER A 72 -4.48 -29.85 3.82
N LEU A 73 -4.86 -28.71 3.26
CA LEU A 73 -4.05 -27.47 3.25
C LEU A 73 -4.65 -26.36 4.11
N ALA A 74 -5.75 -26.60 4.81
CA ALA A 74 -6.54 -25.57 5.48
C ALA A 74 -5.82 -24.73 6.54
N ASN A 75 -4.75 -25.27 7.13
CA ASN A 75 -3.98 -24.58 8.18
C ASN A 75 -2.50 -24.45 7.79
N ILE A 76 -2.19 -24.60 6.52
CA ILE A 76 -0.81 -24.61 6.04
C ILE A 76 -0.56 -23.33 5.25
N GLY A 77 0.44 -22.54 5.66
CA GLY A 77 1.01 -21.47 4.84
C GLY A 77 2.22 -22.00 4.07
N VAL A 78 2.31 -21.65 2.79
CA VAL A 78 3.44 -22.01 1.93
C VAL A 78 3.93 -20.77 1.20
N THR A 79 5.22 -20.50 1.29
CA THR A 79 5.89 -19.51 0.44
C THR A 79 7.05 -20.21 -0.26
N VAL A 80 7.05 -20.15 -1.58
CA VAL A 80 8.18 -20.59 -2.40
C VAL A 80 9.02 -19.37 -2.72
N MET A 81 10.29 -19.39 -2.31
CA MET A 81 11.27 -18.33 -2.53
C MET A 81 12.25 -18.77 -3.62
N ASP A 82 12.76 -17.79 -4.34
CA ASP A 82 13.63 -17.95 -5.51
C ASP A 82 12.93 -18.55 -6.75
N GLY A 83 13.13 -17.93 -7.90
CA GLY A 83 12.49 -18.33 -9.16
C GLY A 83 11.01 -17.92 -9.26
N PRO A 84 10.06 -18.84 -9.53
CA PRO A 84 8.63 -18.53 -9.66
C PRO A 84 7.96 -18.35 -8.29
N PHE A 85 8.36 -17.35 -7.58
CA PHE A 85 7.93 -16.98 -6.26
C PHE A 85 6.40 -16.88 -6.15
N PHE A 86 5.82 -17.60 -5.19
CA PHE A 86 4.41 -17.45 -4.82
C PHE A 86 4.23 -17.61 -3.31
N SER A 87 3.15 -17.04 -2.80
CA SER A 87 2.71 -17.23 -1.41
C SER A 87 1.28 -17.74 -1.41
N TYR A 88 1.04 -18.75 -0.59
CA TYR A 88 -0.25 -19.35 -0.29
C TYR A 88 -0.42 -19.35 1.22
N LEU A 89 -1.25 -18.47 1.76
CA LEU A 89 -1.33 -18.19 3.19
C LEU A 89 -2.77 -18.25 3.70
N PRO A 90 -3.01 -18.82 4.90
CA PRO A 90 -4.32 -18.75 5.54
C PRO A 90 -4.82 -17.30 5.62
N PHE A 91 -6.09 -17.09 5.32
CA PHE A 91 -6.77 -15.79 5.40
C PHE A 91 -7.85 -15.82 6.49
N SER A 92 -8.52 -14.69 6.74
CA SER A 92 -9.37 -14.46 7.90
C SER A 92 -10.48 -15.50 8.18
N LYS A 93 -10.97 -16.22 7.19
CA LYS A 93 -12.02 -17.24 7.35
C LYS A 93 -11.44 -18.65 7.26
N LYS A 94 -12.03 -19.59 8.01
CA LYS A 94 -11.67 -21.01 7.95
C LYS A 94 -11.72 -21.52 6.50
N PHE A 95 -10.68 -22.24 6.08
CA PHE A 95 -10.46 -22.75 4.71
C PHE A 95 -10.21 -21.67 3.64
N THR A 96 -10.30 -20.39 3.94
CA THR A 96 -9.94 -19.35 2.98
C THR A 96 -8.44 -19.10 3.03
N HIS A 97 -7.81 -19.06 1.86
CA HIS A 97 -6.41 -18.71 1.70
C HIS A 97 -6.26 -17.59 0.68
N SER A 98 -5.24 -16.78 0.89
CA SER A 98 -4.77 -15.86 -0.14
C SER A 98 -3.72 -16.53 -1.00
N ILE A 99 -3.74 -16.28 -2.30
CA ILE A 99 -2.67 -16.63 -3.22
C ILE A 99 -2.17 -15.39 -3.93
N SER A 100 -0.86 -15.22 -3.94
CA SER A 100 -0.16 -14.22 -4.75
C SER A 100 1.01 -14.88 -5.49
N HIS A 101 1.41 -14.31 -6.62
CA HIS A 101 2.47 -14.85 -7.46
C HIS A 101 3.26 -13.72 -8.10
N VAL A 102 4.59 -13.76 -8.04
CA VAL A 102 5.44 -12.68 -8.53
C VAL A 102 5.14 -12.23 -9.96
N ARG A 103 4.73 -13.15 -10.85
CA ARG A 103 4.43 -12.85 -12.25
C ARG A 103 3.01 -12.37 -12.51
N TYR A 104 2.04 -12.74 -11.65
CA TYR A 104 0.62 -12.55 -11.94
C TYR A 104 -0.08 -11.60 -10.98
N THR A 105 0.46 -11.41 -9.78
CA THR A 105 0.00 -10.41 -8.82
C THR A 105 0.10 -8.97 -9.37
N PRO A 106 1.21 -8.56 -10.03
CA PRO A 106 1.27 -7.25 -10.67
C PRO A 106 0.40 -7.22 -11.94
N HIS A 107 -0.44 -6.18 -12.07
CA HIS A 107 -1.29 -5.96 -13.26
C HIS A 107 -0.78 -4.85 -14.14
N ILE A 108 -0.83 -3.60 -13.66
CA ILE A 108 -0.33 -2.42 -14.36
C ILE A 108 0.56 -1.61 -13.43
N GLN A 109 1.49 -0.87 -14.01
CA GLN A 109 2.42 0.00 -13.29
C GLN A 109 2.46 1.38 -13.93
N TRP A 110 2.68 2.41 -13.10
CA TRP A 110 2.90 3.78 -13.57
C TRP A 110 3.74 4.58 -12.57
N ASP A 111 4.43 5.61 -13.07
CA ASP A 111 5.12 6.55 -12.22
C ASP A 111 4.14 7.57 -11.64
N ASP A 112 4.38 7.98 -10.38
CA ASP A 112 3.57 9.01 -9.75
C ASP A 112 3.72 10.35 -10.48
N ALA A 113 2.59 11.02 -10.71
CA ALA A 113 2.54 12.31 -11.36
C ALA A 113 1.41 13.17 -10.79
N SER A 114 1.60 14.49 -10.80
CA SER A 114 0.66 15.45 -10.19
C SER A 114 -0.75 15.42 -10.77
N ASN A 115 -0.90 15.02 -12.04
CA ASN A 115 -2.19 14.91 -12.73
C ASN A 115 -2.85 13.53 -12.60
N ILE A 116 -2.22 12.60 -11.90
CA ILE A 116 -2.70 11.22 -11.73
C ILE A 116 -3.21 11.03 -10.30
N ASP A 117 -4.42 10.49 -10.17
CA ASP A 117 -4.96 10.02 -8.88
C ASP A 117 -4.96 8.49 -8.89
N PRO A 118 -4.10 7.85 -8.08
CA PRO A 118 -4.01 6.40 -8.01
C PRO A 118 -5.34 5.71 -7.69
N ILE A 119 -6.14 6.30 -6.80
CA ILE A 119 -7.44 5.75 -6.40
C ILE A 119 -8.43 5.73 -7.59
N ASN A 120 -8.41 6.78 -8.42
CA ASN A 120 -9.25 6.83 -9.62
C ASN A 120 -8.81 5.79 -10.66
N ILE A 121 -7.51 5.54 -10.80
CA ILE A 121 -7.01 4.46 -11.66
C ILE A 121 -7.57 3.11 -11.16
N LEU A 122 -7.44 2.80 -9.87
CA LEU A 122 -7.93 1.54 -9.31
C LEU A 122 -9.45 1.38 -9.46
N LYS A 123 -10.22 2.46 -9.28
CA LYS A 123 -11.68 2.45 -9.44
C LYS A 123 -12.11 2.11 -10.87
N ASN A 124 -11.39 2.64 -11.86
CA ASN A 124 -11.71 2.48 -13.28
C ASN A 124 -11.01 1.27 -13.92
N TYR A 125 -10.14 0.59 -13.19
CA TYR A 125 -9.41 -0.56 -13.68
C TYR A 125 -10.33 -1.77 -13.87
N GLU A 126 -10.23 -2.45 -15.03
CA GLU A 126 -10.91 -3.71 -15.28
C GLU A 126 -10.26 -4.83 -14.45
N LYS A 127 -10.95 -5.24 -13.38
CA LYS A 127 -10.46 -6.20 -12.39
C LYS A 127 -10.61 -7.64 -12.86
N SER A 128 -9.90 -7.99 -13.93
CA SER A 128 -9.87 -9.38 -14.45
C SER A 128 -8.84 -10.22 -13.69
N SER A 129 -9.32 -11.22 -12.94
CA SER A 129 -8.45 -12.05 -12.10
C SER A 129 -7.52 -12.94 -12.90
N ARG A 130 -6.28 -13.06 -12.43
CA ARG A 130 -5.25 -13.96 -12.95
C ARG A 130 -5.08 -15.23 -12.11
N VAL A 131 -6.03 -15.52 -11.21
CA VAL A 131 -5.97 -16.64 -10.26
C VAL A 131 -5.70 -17.99 -10.91
N ASN A 132 -6.31 -18.26 -12.08
CA ASN A 132 -6.07 -19.52 -12.79
C ASN A 132 -4.62 -19.72 -13.22
N ARG A 133 -3.92 -18.62 -13.55
CA ARG A 133 -2.48 -18.66 -13.85
C ARG A 133 -1.66 -18.87 -12.58
N MET A 134 -2.03 -18.20 -11.48
CA MET A 134 -1.39 -18.36 -10.16
C MET A 134 -1.49 -19.81 -9.68
N ILE A 135 -2.71 -20.37 -9.68
CA ILE A 135 -2.94 -21.77 -9.26
C ILE A 135 -2.17 -22.74 -10.15
N ARG A 136 -2.20 -22.57 -11.47
CA ARG A 136 -1.50 -23.44 -12.41
C ARG A 136 0.00 -23.47 -12.17
N ASP A 137 0.63 -22.31 -11.98
CA ASP A 137 2.07 -22.25 -11.75
C ASP A 137 2.43 -22.73 -10.33
N ALA A 138 1.66 -22.36 -9.30
CA ALA A 138 1.87 -22.83 -7.93
C ALA A 138 1.67 -24.35 -7.78
N SER A 139 0.78 -24.95 -8.57
CA SER A 139 0.52 -26.40 -8.52
C SER A 139 1.72 -27.27 -8.95
N ARG A 140 2.71 -26.69 -9.60
CA ARG A 140 3.99 -27.40 -9.90
C ARG A 140 4.78 -27.72 -8.64
N TYR A 141 4.64 -26.90 -7.60
CA TYR A 141 5.34 -27.05 -6.32
C TYR A 141 4.41 -27.59 -5.22
N LEU A 142 3.14 -27.23 -5.27
CA LEU A 142 2.09 -27.64 -4.34
C LEU A 142 0.91 -28.23 -5.11
N PRO A 143 0.98 -29.50 -5.60
CA PRO A 143 -0.03 -30.07 -6.49
C PRO A 143 -1.46 -29.99 -5.96
N LEU A 144 -1.65 -30.09 -4.64
CA LEU A 144 -2.97 -30.04 -4.02
C LEU A 144 -3.68 -28.70 -4.19
N ILE A 145 -2.97 -27.61 -4.46
CA ILE A 145 -3.58 -26.29 -4.67
C ILE A 145 -4.49 -26.26 -5.91
N SER A 146 -4.25 -27.16 -6.88
CA SER A 146 -5.11 -27.30 -8.07
C SER A 146 -6.56 -27.68 -7.74
N LYS A 147 -6.82 -28.16 -6.52
CA LYS A 147 -8.15 -28.50 -6.01
C LYS A 147 -8.84 -27.35 -5.27
N SER A 148 -8.23 -26.18 -5.24
CA SER A 148 -8.81 -24.99 -4.62
C SER A 148 -9.88 -24.37 -5.53
N ASN A 149 -10.90 -23.78 -4.92
CA ASN A 149 -11.95 -23.05 -5.62
C ASN A 149 -11.69 -21.54 -5.47
N TYR A 150 -11.81 -20.80 -6.57
CA TYR A 150 -11.75 -19.34 -6.54
C TYR A 150 -12.95 -18.75 -5.81
N ILE A 151 -12.72 -17.76 -4.95
CA ILE A 151 -13.77 -17.02 -4.22
C ILE A 151 -13.89 -15.62 -4.81
N GLU A 152 -12.85 -14.80 -4.66
CA GLU A 152 -12.80 -13.41 -5.12
C GLU A 152 -11.34 -12.92 -5.19
N SER A 153 -11.12 -11.75 -5.76
CA SER A 153 -9.81 -11.10 -5.75
C SER A 153 -9.87 -9.73 -5.12
N LEU A 154 -8.88 -9.45 -4.28
CA LEU A 154 -8.61 -8.13 -3.73
C LEU A 154 -7.62 -7.41 -4.65
N PHE A 155 -8.01 -6.23 -5.12
CA PHE A 155 -7.16 -5.37 -5.94
C PHE A 155 -6.81 -4.11 -5.15
N GLU A 156 -5.51 -3.85 -4.99
CA GLU A 156 -5.01 -2.72 -4.25
C GLU A 156 -3.83 -2.07 -4.97
N ILE A 157 -3.52 -0.84 -4.57
CA ILE A 157 -2.37 -0.12 -5.10
C ILE A 157 -1.18 -0.37 -4.20
N LYS A 158 -0.13 -0.92 -4.77
CA LYS A 158 1.19 -1.00 -4.16
C LYS A 158 2.02 0.21 -4.59
N THR A 159 2.62 0.90 -3.63
CA THR A 159 3.46 2.07 -3.85
C THR A 159 4.86 1.81 -3.35
N ILE A 160 5.85 2.11 -4.17
CA ILE A 160 7.27 1.92 -3.87
C ILE A 160 8.08 3.15 -4.29
N LEU A 161 9.29 3.25 -3.77
CA LEU A 161 10.28 4.22 -4.22
C LEU A 161 10.90 3.75 -5.55
N SER A 162 10.88 4.59 -6.59
CA SER A 162 11.37 4.22 -7.94
C SER A 162 12.86 3.85 -7.97
N LYS A 163 13.67 4.35 -7.03
CA LYS A 163 15.11 4.02 -6.95
C LYS A 163 15.39 2.53 -6.67
N ASN A 164 14.41 1.79 -6.19
CA ASN A 164 14.56 0.43 -5.68
C ASN A 164 13.87 -0.64 -6.54
N ASP A 165 13.56 -0.29 -7.79
CA ASP A 165 12.92 -1.23 -8.73
C ASP A 165 13.78 -2.49 -9.00
N ASN A 166 15.10 -2.39 -8.82
CA ASN A 166 16.06 -3.45 -9.09
C ASN A 166 16.68 -4.07 -7.81
N ASP A 167 16.22 -3.66 -6.64
CA ASP A 167 16.74 -4.10 -5.36
C ASP A 167 15.58 -4.51 -4.44
N ASP A 168 15.71 -5.65 -3.77
CA ASP A 168 14.79 -6.09 -2.70
C ASP A 168 14.89 -5.22 -1.43
N GLY A 169 15.84 -4.30 -1.39
CA GLY A 169 15.91 -3.24 -0.40
C GLY A 169 14.66 -2.36 -0.49
N ARG A 170 13.82 -2.33 0.54
CA ARG A 170 12.64 -1.46 0.63
C ARG A 170 12.86 -0.45 1.74
N PRO A 171 13.72 0.58 1.51
CA PRO A 171 13.99 1.57 2.52
C PRO A 171 12.72 2.34 2.89
N ILE A 172 12.72 2.87 4.09
CA ILE A 172 11.69 3.82 4.51
C ILE A 172 11.89 5.16 3.80
N LEU A 173 10.78 5.84 3.55
CA LEU A 173 10.76 7.27 3.33
C LEU A 173 10.31 7.94 4.61
N PHE A 174 11.13 8.85 5.14
CA PHE A 174 10.80 9.76 6.22
C PHE A 174 11.33 11.14 5.80
N GLU A 175 10.47 11.93 5.19
CA GLU A 175 10.86 13.20 4.57
C GLU A 175 10.15 14.38 5.22
N SER A 176 10.92 15.31 5.78
CA SER A 176 10.43 16.60 6.28
C SER A 176 10.21 17.55 5.11
N ASN A 177 9.06 18.19 5.06
CA ASN A 177 8.75 19.17 4.02
C ASN A 177 9.37 20.54 4.34
N LYS A 178 10.15 21.08 3.39
CA LYS A 178 10.86 22.37 3.56
C LYS A 178 9.92 23.57 3.56
N LEU A 179 8.79 23.50 2.85
CA LEU A 179 7.84 24.61 2.75
C LEU A 179 6.83 24.60 3.92
N LEU A 180 6.68 23.48 4.59
CA LEU A 180 5.81 23.32 5.75
C LEU A 180 6.53 22.56 6.87
N PRO A 181 7.47 23.20 7.61
CA PRO A 181 8.16 22.57 8.72
C PRO A 181 7.20 21.93 9.73
N GLY A 182 7.50 20.71 10.18
CA GLY A 182 6.59 19.91 11.02
C GLY A 182 5.67 18.96 10.23
N TYR A 183 5.66 19.05 8.90
CA TYR A 183 4.97 18.08 8.06
C TYR A 183 5.97 17.04 7.53
N TYR A 184 5.63 15.77 7.71
CA TYR A 184 6.47 14.63 7.37
C TYR A 184 5.72 13.66 6.47
N SER A 185 6.33 13.26 5.37
CA SER A 185 5.84 12.20 4.50
C SER A 185 6.49 10.88 4.89
N VAL A 186 5.66 9.86 5.14
CA VAL A 186 6.11 8.55 5.64
C VAL A 186 5.65 7.44 4.71
N LEU A 187 6.60 6.60 4.25
CA LEU A 187 6.32 5.41 3.46
C LEU A 187 7.24 4.28 3.91
N GLY A 188 6.67 3.12 4.20
CA GLY A 188 7.39 1.87 4.45
C GLY A 188 6.96 0.80 3.45
N GLY A 189 7.91 -0.02 3.00
CA GLY A 189 7.66 -1.11 2.05
C GLY A 189 7.61 -2.50 2.69
N LYS A 190 7.92 -2.61 3.99
CA LYS A 190 7.91 -3.85 4.78
C LYS A 190 7.22 -3.62 6.13
N ILE A 191 6.69 -4.67 6.73
CA ILE A 191 5.98 -4.57 8.01
C ILE A 191 6.92 -4.19 9.17
N ASP A 192 8.17 -4.59 9.10
CA ASP A 192 9.21 -4.28 10.10
C ASP A 192 9.73 -2.83 10.02
N ASN A 193 9.48 -2.12 8.93
CA ASN A 193 9.84 -0.72 8.79
C ASN A 193 9.18 0.22 9.84
N ILE A 194 8.16 -0.26 10.56
CA ILE A 194 7.57 0.50 11.66
C ILE A 194 8.59 0.85 12.74
N TYR A 195 9.54 -0.04 13.03
CA TYR A 195 10.58 0.23 14.03
C TYR A 195 11.54 1.32 13.58
N ASP A 196 11.96 1.30 12.31
CA ASP A 196 12.80 2.35 11.73
C ASP A 196 12.10 3.72 11.74
N ILE A 197 10.77 3.73 11.49
CA ILE A 197 9.95 4.95 11.55
C ILE A 197 9.82 5.47 12.98
N LEU A 198 9.66 4.59 13.97
CA LEU A 198 9.58 4.99 15.39
C LEU A 198 10.87 5.66 15.84
N GLU A 199 12.05 5.12 15.48
CA GLU A 199 13.34 5.75 15.76
C GLU A 199 13.41 7.17 15.19
N LYS A 200 12.96 7.36 13.93
CA LYS A 200 12.92 8.69 13.30
C LYS A 200 11.95 9.65 13.97
N VAL A 201 10.83 9.15 14.47
CA VAL A 201 9.87 9.96 15.23
C VAL A 201 10.46 10.37 16.57
N ASP A 202 11.11 9.45 17.29
CA ASP A 202 11.73 9.73 18.59
C ASP A 202 12.83 10.80 18.47
N GLU A 203 13.63 10.79 17.38
CA GLU A 203 14.65 11.81 17.10
C GLU A 203 14.05 13.25 17.00
N LEU A 204 12.76 13.41 16.71
CA LEU A 204 12.10 14.73 16.62
C LEU A 204 11.74 15.33 17.99
N PHE A 205 11.73 14.53 19.05
CA PHE A 205 11.24 14.94 20.38
C PHE A 205 12.32 14.86 21.47
N ILE A 206 13.56 14.57 21.08
CA ILE A 206 14.75 14.66 21.92
C ILE A 206 15.36 16.06 21.77
#